data_dcfa979117de958616a87a52b823b46d
#
_entry.id   dcfa979117de958616a87a52b823b46d
#
_cell.length_a   1.000
_cell.length_b   1.000
_cell.length_c   1.000
_cell.angle_alpha   90.00
_cell.angle_beta   90.00
_cell.angle_gamma   90.00
#
_symmetry.space_group_name_H-M   'P 1'
#
loop_
_entity.id
_entity.type
_entity.pdbx_description
1 polymer ?
#
loop_
_entity_poly.entity_id
_entity_poly.type
_entity_poly.pdbx_seq_one_letter_code
_entity_poly.pdbx_strand_id
1 'polypeptide(L)'
;MNQIYQIPDEYFFRLHHIRPRFKSNVEEVLLYVANSISDLNTLPEKEFNEQLNAVLRNFGKNQTAEQKTIDNWRTEIAALFSFIQETETGKLFPSLMAERLAKNQYLDEFFNYFLYTFQYPAGHNKNHAVIEQIKKGIQFQPCKFILQIFQAACELSNKPFSLTAEELTQCAYFDLRVTAEHSKTAHDVAKHIIENRENKIKYSHEYEQLKKKDGNYPSAGDVYRYAGDILDYMVLANLLKTKGTHYYYYLNTDNLDLINRHLQNTAYFNQYNCFYHQKEISNAEIRALERQWFDYVNQFDNIAEFSPSLNQAEQADIAVLVQEYYAKMQGKELLPTKIFGDYGETLILAHEYLRTKGQSNRQHLINKIPTSLGVGYDLQSIEIEKHKRYIEVKSTRSKKAINSNRFKLTPNEWDSAETLGDCYFIYYLVMNETGKNIFIIQNPVKKYRENLLKIDSHLMVEFLPQAGKWQPLLEVSCSE
;
A
#
# COMPACT_ATOMS: atom_id res chain seq x y z
N MET A 1 43.36 -10.52 -2.11
CA MET A 1 42.08 -11.15 -2.51
C MET A 1 40.97 -10.46 -1.72
N ASN A 2 39.92 -10.03 -2.37
CA ASN A 2 38.76 -9.52 -1.60
C ASN A 2 38.17 -10.69 -0.81
N GLN A 3 38.07 -10.53 0.49
CA GLN A 3 37.46 -11.52 1.36
C GLN A 3 35.94 -11.51 1.11
N ILE A 4 35.33 -12.68 0.99
CA ILE A 4 33.88 -12.86 0.73
C ILE A 4 33.29 -13.55 1.96
N TYR A 5 32.21 -12.95 2.50
CA TYR A 5 31.42 -13.57 3.56
C TYR A 5 30.33 -14.44 2.95
N GLN A 6 30.14 -15.59 3.54
CA GLN A 6 29.05 -16.52 3.27
C GLN A 6 28.53 -17.09 4.58
N ILE A 7 27.21 -17.21 4.73
CA ILE A 7 26.61 -17.94 5.85
C ILE A 7 27.04 -19.40 5.72
N PRO A 8 27.55 -20.06 6.80
CA PRO A 8 27.84 -21.49 6.77
C PRO A 8 26.61 -22.29 6.36
N ASP A 9 26.78 -23.30 5.52
CA ASP A 9 25.68 -24.05 4.88
C ASP A 9 24.72 -24.68 5.90
N GLU A 10 25.21 -25.12 7.05
CA GLU A 10 24.41 -25.67 8.15
C GLU A 10 23.43 -24.66 8.75
N TYR A 11 23.73 -23.35 8.66
CA TYR A 11 22.87 -22.27 9.17
C TYR A 11 22.12 -21.55 8.07
N PHE A 12 22.32 -21.92 6.81
CA PHE A 12 21.65 -21.26 5.71
C PHE A 12 20.21 -21.77 5.54
N PHE A 13 19.24 -20.86 5.59
CA PHE A 13 17.87 -21.12 5.16
C PHE A 13 17.29 -19.91 4.47
N ARG A 14 16.80 -20.07 3.24
CA ARG A 14 16.17 -18.97 2.49
C ARG A 14 14.79 -18.69 3.06
N LEU A 15 14.72 -17.70 3.93
CA LEU A 15 13.46 -17.23 4.47
C LEU A 15 12.72 -16.40 3.42
N HIS A 16 11.51 -16.81 3.10
CA HIS A 16 10.70 -16.12 2.09
C HIS A 16 9.22 -16.04 2.51
N HIS A 17 8.51 -15.07 1.94
CA HIS A 17 7.07 -14.91 2.07
C HIS A 17 6.44 -14.74 0.68
N ILE A 18 5.12 -14.76 0.61
CA ILE A 18 4.39 -14.39 -0.61
C ILE A 18 4.76 -12.94 -0.97
N ARG A 19 5.13 -12.73 -2.23
CA ARG A 19 5.61 -11.44 -2.70
C ARG A 19 4.74 -10.93 -3.83
N PRO A 20 3.84 -9.97 -3.56
CA PRO A 20 3.11 -9.29 -4.61
C PRO A 20 4.07 -8.60 -5.58
N ARG A 21 3.84 -8.79 -6.87
CA ARG A 21 4.62 -8.11 -7.89
C ARG A 21 3.97 -6.78 -8.22
N PHE A 22 4.23 -5.78 -7.41
CA PHE A 22 3.91 -4.40 -7.75
C PHE A 22 4.81 -3.95 -8.89
N LYS A 23 4.28 -3.89 -10.10
CA LYS A 23 5.05 -3.45 -11.29
C LYS A 23 5.25 -1.93 -11.37
N SER A 24 4.64 -1.19 -10.45
CA SER A 24 4.70 0.27 -10.35
C SER A 24 4.32 0.67 -8.93
N ASN A 25 3.72 1.78 -8.74
CA ASN A 25 3.33 2.36 -7.47
C ASN A 25 2.61 1.36 -6.54
N VAL A 26 3.29 0.93 -5.45
CA VAL A 26 2.75 -0.01 -4.43
C VAL A 26 1.48 0.56 -3.81
N GLU A 27 1.49 1.85 -3.51
CA GLU A 27 0.40 2.56 -2.85
C GLU A 27 -0.87 2.50 -3.70
N GLU A 28 -0.75 2.81 -4.98
CA GLU A 28 -1.88 2.84 -5.90
C GLU A 28 -2.52 1.46 -6.06
N VAL A 29 -1.69 0.43 -6.27
CA VAL A 29 -2.17 -0.95 -6.41
C VAL A 29 -2.83 -1.43 -5.12
N LEU A 30 -2.22 -1.13 -3.98
CA LEU A 30 -2.73 -1.57 -2.68
C LEU A 30 -4.08 -0.92 -2.35
N LEU A 31 -4.21 0.39 -2.56
CA LEU A 31 -5.46 1.11 -2.38
C LEU A 31 -6.54 0.61 -3.34
N TYR A 32 -6.19 0.38 -4.61
CA TYR A 32 -7.13 -0.19 -5.58
C TYR A 32 -7.66 -1.56 -5.15
N VAL A 33 -6.78 -2.46 -4.72
CA VAL A 33 -7.15 -3.82 -4.29
C VAL A 33 -7.99 -3.79 -3.02
N ALA A 34 -7.59 -3.00 -2.01
CA ALA A 34 -8.35 -2.84 -0.77
C ALA A 34 -9.76 -2.31 -1.04
N ASN A 35 -9.88 -1.27 -1.85
CA ASN A 35 -11.14 -0.70 -2.27
C ASN A 35 -12.02 -1.72 -3.02
N SER A 36 -11.42 -2.45 -3.95
CA SER A 36 -12.13 -3.44 -4.75
C SER A 36 -12.68 -4.58 -3.90
N ILE A 37 -11.90 -5.04 -2.92
CA ILE A 37 -12.33 -6.09 -1.99
C ILE A 37 -13.41 -5.57 -1.06
N SER A 38 -13.24 -4.38 -0.46
CA SER A 38 -14.20 -3.82 0.50
C SER A 38 -15.60 -3.57 -0.08
N ASP A 39 -15.73 -3.53 -1.40
CA ASP A 39 -17.02 -3.40 -2.10
C ASP A 39 -17.76 -4.73 -2.31
N LEU A 40 -17.11 -5.86 -2.04
CA LEU A 40 -17.72 -7.18 -2.22
C LEU A 40 -18.62 -7.55 -1.02
N ASN A 41 -19.63 -8.37 -1.28
CA ASN A 41 -20.45 -8.96 -0.23
C ASN A 41 -19.83 -10.25 0.30
N THR A 42 -20.35 -10.75 1.42
CA THR A 42 -20.05 -12.12 1.89
C THR A 42 -20.65 -13.15 0.91
N LEU A 43 -19.82 -13.91 0.24
CA LEU A 43 -20.21 -14.82 -0.84
C LEU A 43 -19.51 -16.17 -0.71
N PRO A 44 -20.06 -17.26 -1.30
CA PRO A 44 -19.32 -18.48 -1.51
C PRO A 44 -17.99 -18.20 -2.24
N GLU A 45 -16.93 -18.96 -1.91
CA GLU A 45 -15.59 -18.74 -2.41
C GLU A 45 -15.52 -18.54 -3.94
N LYS A 46 -16.23 -19.40 -4.69
CA LYS A 46 -16.23 -19.32 -6.16
C LYS A 46 -16.79 -17.98 -6.66
N GLU A 47 -17.95 -17.59 -6.16
CA GLU A 47 -18.59 -16.34 -6.58
C GLU A 47 -17.80 -15.10 -6.16
N PHE A 48 -17.23 -15.13 -4.94
CA PHE A 48 -16.35 -14.06 -4.45
C PHE A 48 -15.13 -13.90 -5.37
N ASN A 49 -14.47 -14.99 -5.69
CA ASN A 49 -13.29 -14.98 -6.55
C ASN A 49 -13.61 -14.54 -7.98
N GLU A 50 -14.76 -14.91 -8.54
CA GLU A 50 -15.20 -14.45 -9.86
C GLU A 50 -15.45 -12.94 -9.88
N GLN A 51 -16.13 -12.40 -8.86
CA GLN A 51 -16.37 -10.95 -8.74
C GLN A 51 -15.06 -10.19 -8.53
N LEU A 52 -14.18 -10.67 -7.67
CA LEU A 52 -12.88 -10.03 -7.43
C LEU A 52 -12.01 -10.05 -8.69
N ASN A 53 -11.96 -11.16 -9.42
CA ASN A 53 -11.22 -11.23 -10.69
C ASN A 53 -11.74 -10.21 -11.71
N ALA A 54 -13.06 -10.05 -11.81
CA ALA A 54 -13.66 -9.05 -12.72
C ALA A 54 -13.23 -7.63 -12.36
N VAL A 55 -13.22 -7.30 -11.06
CA VAL A 55 -12.77 -5.97 -10.61
C VAL A 55 -11.28 -5.78 -10.82
N LEU A 56 -10.44 -6.76 -10.47
CA LEU A 56 -8.98 -6.67 -10.67
C LEU A 56 -8.59 -6.49 -12.14
N ARG A 57 -9.39 -7.00 -13.09
CA ARG A 57 -9.17 -6.79 -14.53
C ARG A 57 -9.42 -5.35 -14.96
N ASN A 58 -10.22 -4.58 -14.24
CA ASN A 58 -10.49 -3.18 -14.57
C ASN A 58 -9.32 -2.25 -14.23
N PHE A 59 -8.36 -2.71 -13.43
CA PHE A 59 -7.11 -1.97 -13.25
C PHE A 59 -6.37 -1.85 -14.59
N GLY A 60 -6.00 -0.65 -15.01
CA GLY A 60 -5.59 -0.33 -16.38
C GLY A 60 -4.57 -1.29 -16.98
N LYS A 61 -3.51 -1.62 -16.22
CA LYS A 61 -2.45 -2.56 -16.67
C LYS A 61 -2.88 -4.04 -16.69
N ASN A 62 -4.03 -4.36 -16.10
CA ASN A 62 -4.55 -5.72 -16.01
C ASN A 62 -5.56 -6.06 -17.11
N GLN A 63 -6.04 -5.11 -17.89
CA GLN A 63 -7.06 -5.34 -18.94
C GLN A 63 -6.62 -6.39 -19.96
N THR A 64 -5.34 -6.41 -20.31
CA THR A 64 -4.74 -7.37 -21.26
C THR A 64 -3.91 -8.45 -20.55
N ALA A 65 -3.94 -8.51 -19.22
CA ALA A 65 -3.13 -9.46 -18.46
C ALA A 65 -3.66 -10.90 -18.61
N GLU A 66 -2.74 -11.87 -18.61
CA GLU A 66 -3.07 -13.27 -18.53
C GLU A 66 -3.83 -13.60 -17.23
N GLN A 67 -4.70 -14.63 -17.26
CA GLN A 67 -5.46 -15.06 -16.08
C GLN A 67 -4.55 -15.31 -14.87
N LYS A 68 -3.40 -15.91 -15.09
CA LYS A 68 -2.41 -16.18 -14.03
C LYS A 68 -1.97 -14.90 -13.29
N THR A 69 -1.88 -13.76 -13.97
CA THR A 69 -1.53 -12.47 -13.34
C THR A 69 -2.65 -12.01 -12.42
N ILE A 70 -3.90 -12.14 -12.85
CA ILE A 70 -5.08 -11.79 -12.04
C ILE A 70 -5.17 -12.70 -10.81
N ASP A 71 -4.99 -14.01 -11.01
CA ASP A 71 -4.99 -14.98 -9.90
C ASP A 71 -3.88 -14.68 -8.89
N ASN A 72 -2.69 -14.28 -9.35
CA ASN A 72 -1.61 -13.88 -8.45
C ASN A 72 -1.98 -12.62 -7.66
N TRP A 73 -2.58 -11.61 -8.29
CA TRP A 73 -3.04 -10.41 -7.57
C TRP A 73 -4.05 -10.77 -6.49
N ARG A 74 -5.04 -11.60 -6.82
CA ARG A 74 -6.04 -12.05 -5.87
C ARG A 74 -5.42 -12.80 -4.70
N THR A 75 -4.50 -13.74 -4.96
CA THR A 75 -3.95 -14.61 -3.93
C THR A 75 -2.75 -14.00 -3.20
N GLU A 76 -1.84 -13.32 -3.92
CA GLU A 76 -0.61 -12.80 -3.32
C GLU A 76 -0.88 -11.53 -2.51
N ILE A 77 -1.61 -10.55 -3.08
CA ILE A 77 -1.88 -9.28 -2.38
C ILE A 77 -2.87 -9.51 -1.24
N ALA A 78 -4.01 -10.16 -1.52
CA ALA A 78 -5.04 -10.35 -0.52
C ALA A 78 -4.56 -11.25 0.64
N ALA A 79 -3.75 -12.28 0.38
CA ALA A 79 -3.21 -13.13 1.43
C ALA A 79 -2.15 -12.41 2.27
N LEU A 80 -1.14 -11.78 1.64
CA LEU A 80 -0.06 -11.10 2.39
C LEU A 80 -0.61 -10.05 3.34
N PHE A 81 -1.55 -9.22 2.85
CA PHE A 81 -2.11 -8.12 3.61
C PHE A 81 -3.43 -8.47 4.32
N SER A 82 -3.82 -9.75 4.31
CA SER A 82 -4.99 -10.26 5.05
C SER A 82 -6.29 -9.52 4.71
N PHE A 83 -6.51 -9.20 3.43
CA PHE A 83 -7.68 -8.43 2.97
C PHE A 83 -8.97 -9.24 2.87
N ILE A 84 -8.88 -10.56 2.96
CA ILE A 84 -10.03 -11.48 2.86
C ILE A 84 -10.03 -12.38 4.09
N GLN A 85 -11.20 -12.54 4.69
CA GLN A 85 -11.46 -13.50 5.76
C GLN A 85 -12.51 -14.53 5.33
N GLU A 86 -12.56 -15.65 6.04
CA GLU A 86 -13.49 -16.74 5.81
C GLU A 86 -14.41 -16.92 7.02
N THR A 87 -15.73 -17.05 6.76
CA THR A 87 -16.72 -17.37 7.80
C THR A 87 -16.61 -18.84 8.24
N GLU A 88 -17.29 -19.20 9.33
CA GLU A 88 -17.41 -20.60 9.77
C GLU A 88 -18.04 -21.53 8.73
N THR A 89 -18.85 -20.98 7.85
CA THR A 89 -19.54 -21.70 6.79
C THR A 89 -18.78 -21.73 5.46
N GLY A 90 -17.51 -21.28 5.43
CA GLY A 90 -16.67 -21.29 4.22
C GLY A 90 -16.99 -20.20 3.20
N LYS A 91 -17.71 -19.14 3.59
CA LYS A 91 -17.93 -17.97 2.73
C LYS A 91 -16.81 -16.96 2.93
N LEU A 92 -16.39 -16.30 1.86
CA LEU A 92 -15.40 -15.24 1.91
C LEU A 92 -16.07 -13.88 2.08
N PHE A 93 -15.39 -12.99 2.80
CA PHE A 93 -15.83 -11.60 3.01
C PHE A 93 -14.64 -10.66 3.14
N PRO A 94 -14.82 -9.34 2.86
CA PRO A 94 -13.80 -8.33 3.06
C PRO A 94 -13.37 -8.27 4.52
N SER A 95 -12.07 -8.25 4.76
CA SER A 95 -11.55 -8.09 6.12
C SER A 95 -11.65 -6.66 6.61
N LEU A 96 -11.62 -6.47 7.94
CA LEU A 96 -11.53 -5.15 8.55
C LEU A 96 -10.28 -4.38 8.09
N MET A 97 -9.18 -5.08 7.79
CA MET A 97 -7.95 -4.48 7.24
C MET A 97 -8.22 -3.84 5.87
N ALA A 98 -8.90 -4.56 4.96
CA ALA A 98 -9.26 -4.04 3.64
C ALA A 98 -10.24 -2.85 3.75
N GLU A 99 -11.30 -2.99 4.55
CA GLU A 99 -12.29 -1.93 4.76
C GLU A 99 -11.66 -0.66 5.33
N ARG A 100 -10.77 -0.82 6.31
CA ARG A 100 -10.11 0.29 6.96
C ARG A 100 -9.14 1.02 6.03
N LEU A 101 -8.32 0.29 5.29
CA LEU A 101 -7.44 0.90 4.29
C LEU A 101 -8.25 1.58 3.18
N ALA A 102 -9.34 0.95 2.72
CA ALA A 102 -10.24 1.54 1.73
C ALA A 102 -10.86 2.85 2.21
N LYS A 103 -11.26 2.90 3.49
CA LYS A 103 -11.91 4.07 4.09
C LYS A 103 -10.95 5.20 4.38
N ASN A 104 -9.86 4.89 5.08
CA ASN A 104 -8.99 5.92 5.66
C ASN A 104 -7.83 6.28 4.73
N GLN A 105 -7.36 5.32 3.91
CA GLN A 105 -6.25 5.48 2.96
C GLN A 105 -4.92 5.91 3.60
N TYR A 106 -4.77 5.74 4.90
CA TYR A 106 -3.54 6.00 5.63
C TYR A 106 -2.60 4.81 5.49
N LEU A 107 -1.73 4.87 4.48
CA LEU A 107 -0.78 3.80 4.17
C LEU A 107 0.27 3.61 5.26
N ASP A 108 0.72 4.69 5.87
CA ASP A 108 1.68 4.62 6.97
C ASP A 108 1.11 3.88 8.19
N GLU A 109 -0.14 4.14 8.57
CA GLU A 109 -0.83 3.38 9.63
C GLU A 109 -1.01 1.92 9.25
N PHE A 110 -1.44 1.67 8.03
CA PHE A 110 -1.61 0.32 7.50
C PHE A 110 -0.30 -0.47 7.55
N PHE A 111 0.80 0.09 7.05
CA PHE A 111 2.10 -0.59 7.07
C PHE A 111 2.66 -0.72 8.49
N ASN A 112 2.41 0.24 9.40
CA ASN A 112 2.77 0.09 10.80
C ASN A 112 2.06 -1.10 11.45
N TYR A 113 0.75 -1.24 11.25
CA TYR A 113 0.01 -2.37 11.77
C TYR A 113 0.43 -3.69 11.13
N PHE A 114 0.58 -3.72 9.80
CA PHE A 114 1.09 -4.88 9.09
C PHE A 114 2.44 -5.34 9.64
N LEU A 115 3.40 -4.45 9.77
CA LEU A 115 4.74 -4.76 10.29
C LEU A 115 4.74 -5.16 11.76
N TYR A 116 3.78 -4.66 12.55
CA TYR A 116 3.61 -5.02 13.97
C TYR A 116 3.18 -6.48 14.13
N THR A 117 2.31 -6.97 13.28
CA THR A 117 1.81 -8.35 13.30
C THR A 117 2.63 -9.31 12.43
N PHE A 118 3.48 -8.78 11.53
CA PHE A 118 4.24 -9.60 10.59
C PHE A 118 5.33 -10.41 11.27
N GLN A 119 5.29 -11.71 11.06
CA GLN A 119 6.23 -12.68 11.64
C GLN A 119 6.50 -13.86 10.69
N TYR A 120 7.46 -14.67 11.07
CA TYR A 120 7.67 -16.01 10.52
C TYR A 120 7.63 -17.05 11.64
N PRO A 121 6.91 -18.19 11.46
CA PRO A 121 6.02 -18.48 10.33
C PRO A 121 4.75 -17.63 10.36
N ALA A 122 4.07 -17.54 9.20
CA ALA A 122 2.86 -16.73 9.06
C ALA A 122 1.85 -17.42 8.12
N GLY A 123 0.56 -17.32 8.45
CA GLY A 123 -0.52 -18.02 7.75
C GLY A 123 -0.83 -17.53 6.33
N HIS A 124 -0.26 -16.39 5.92
CA HIS A 124 -0.34 -15.95 4.53
C HIS A 124 0.56 -16.76 3.59
N ASN A 125 1.50 -17.54 4.11
CA ASN A 125 2.38 -18.39 3.32
C ASN A 125 1.69 -19.72 2.95
N LYS A 126 2.17 -20.34 1.88
CA LYS A 126 1.72 -21.68 1.51
C LYS A 126 2.06 -22.68 2.63
N ASN A 127 1.16 -23.62 2.89
CA ASN A 127 1.29 -24.58 4.00
C ASN A 127 2.64 -25.30 4.04
N HIS A 128 3.18 -25.74 2.88
CA HIS A 128 4.49 -26.39 2.83
C HIS A 128 5.62 -25.46 3.29
N ALA A 129 5.55 -24.16 2.97
CA ALA A 129 6.56 -23.20 3.41
C ALA A 129 6.46 -22.93 4.92
N VAL A 130 5.25 -22.88 5.47
CA VAL A 130 5.02 -22.79 6.93
C VAL A 130 5.59 -24.01 7.63
N ILE A 131 5.32 -25.23 7.12
CA ILE A 131 5.86 -26.48 7.66
C ILE A 131 7.39 -26.49 7.64
N GLU A 132 8.02 -26.06 6.55
CA GLU A 132 9.48 -25.96 6.45
C GLU A 132 10.06 -24.99 7.47
N GLN A 133 9.44 -23.84 7.64
CA GLN A 133 9.85 -22.83 8.62
C GLN A 133 9.75 -23.38 10.06
N ILE A 134 8.65 -24.05 10.39
CA ILE A 134 8.46 -24.71 11.71
C ILE A 134 9.51 -25.79 11.94
N LYS A 135 9.76 -26.65 10.96
CA LYS A 135 10.77 -27.73 11.04
C LYS A 135 12.19 -27.19 11.23
N LYS A 136 12.46 -25.97 10.74
CA LYS A 136 13.74 -25.27 10.97
C LYS A 136 13.78 -24.50 12.29
N GLY A 137 12.71 -24.51 13.07
CA GLY A 137 12.64 -23.81 14.36
C GLY A 137 12.45 -22.30 14.25
N ILE A 138 12.04 -21.78 13.09
CA ILE A 138 11.99 -20.34 12.84
C ILE A 138 10.92 -19.69 13.70
N GLN A 139 11.32 -18.65 14.46
CA GLN A 139 10.48 -17.75 15.23
C GLN A 139 11.05 -16.33 15.09
N PHE A 140 10.56 -15.58 14.13
CA PHE A 140 11.22 -14.34 13.75
C PHE A 140 10.23 -13.19 13.45
N GLN A 141 10.45 -12.05 14.09
CA GLN A 141 9.73 -10.79 13.82
C GLN A 141 10.68 -9.79 13.14
N PRO A 142 10.62 -9.66 11.81
CA PRO A 142 11.62 -8.88 11.06
C PRO A 142 11.69 -7.41 11.47
N CYS A 143 10.54 -6.73 11.55
CA CYS A 143 10.50 -5.30 11.85
C CYS A 143 11.18 -4.98 13.19
N LYS A 144 10.79 -5.68 14.26
CA LYS A 144 11.39 -5.51 15.58
C LYS A 144 12.89 -5.76 15.56
N PHE A 145 13.31 -6.85 14.91
CA PHE A 145 14.73 -7.22 14.85
C PHE A 145 15.57 -6.21 14.07
N ILE A 146 15.05 -5.68 12.94
CA ILE A 146 15.71 -4.63 12.16
C ILE A 146 15.88 -3.36 13.00
N LEU A 147 14.86 -2.94 13.75
CA LEU A 147 14.96 -1.77 14.62
C LEU A 147 15.99 -2.00 15.77
N GLN A 148 16.08 -3.22 16.29
CA GLN A 148 17.12 -3.60 17.27
C GLN A 148 18.53 -3.54 16.67
N ILE A 149 18.71 -3.90 15.38
CA ILE A 149 20.00 -3.70 14.68
C ILE A 149 20.39 -2.22 14.65
N PHE A 150 19.46 -1.32 14.33
CA PHE A 150 19.73 0.12 14.32
C PHE A 150 20.06 0.64 15.72
N GLN A 151 19.35 0.19 16.75
CA GLN A 151 19.64 0.56 18.14
C GLN A 151 21.05 0.10 18.55
N ALA A 152 21.38 -1.16 18.32
CA ALA A 152 22.68 -1.71 18.64
C ALA A 152 23.83 -1.01 17.85
N ALA A 153 23.60 -0.66 16.59
CA ALA A 153 24.58 0.07 15.81
C ALA A 153 24.85 1.48 16.33
N CYS A 154 23.83 2.15 16.89
CA CYS A 154 24.00 3.44 17.57
C CYS A 154 24.85 3.30 18.86
N GLU A 155 24.73 2.19 19.59
CA GLU A 155 25.51 1.91 20.78
C GLU A 155 26.99 1.59 20.43
N LEU A 156 27.22 0.89 19.31
CA LEU A 156 28.55 0.50 18.85
C LEU A 156 29.34 1.62 18.18
N SER A 157 28.67 2.59 17.60
CA SER A 157 29.32 3.66 16.82
C SER A 157 28.55 4.97 16.94
N ASN A 158 29.27 6.06 17.16
CA ASN A 158 28.71 7.43 17.15
C ASN A 158 28.43 7.96 15.72
N LYS A 159 28.55 7.12 14.70
CA LYS A 159 28.29 7.51 13.30
C LYS A 159 26.88 7.12 12.88
N PRO A 160 26.26 7.88 11.97
CA PRO A 160 24.98 7.48 11.38
C PRO A 160 25.12 6.09 10.73
N PHE A 161 24.26 5.15 11.18
CA PHE A 161 24.21 3.80 10.61
C PHE A 161 23.15 3.74 9.51
N SER A 162 23.44 2.98 8.49
CA SER A 162 22.48 2.61 7.43
C SER A 162 22.48 1.10 7.28
N LEU A 163 21.46 0.56 6.64
CA LEU A 163 21.34 -0.87 6.35
C LEU A 163 21.03 -1.03 4.86
N THR A 164 21.57 -2.07 4.23
CA THR A 164 21.20 -2.46 2.87
C THR A 164 20.41 -3.78 2.90
N ALA A 165 19.61 -4.03 1.85
CA ALA A 165 18.89 -5.31 1.73
C ALA A 165 19.84 -6.50 1.65
N GLU A 166 21.02 -6.32 1.04
CA GLU A 166 22.07 -7.34 0.97
C GLU A 166 22.62 -7.69 2.34
N GLU A 167 23.00 -6.69 3.13
CA GLU A 167 23.51 -6.89 4.51
C GLU A 167 22.48 -7.55 5.40
N LEU A 168 21.23 -7.10 5.33
CA LEU A 168 20.13 -7.72 6.10
C LEU A 168 19.94 -9.19 5.72
N THR A 169 19.97 -9.51 4.41
CA THR A 169 19.83 -10.87 3.92
C THR A 169 20.97 -11.78 4.43
N GLN A 170 22.20 -11.35 4.22
CA GLN A 170 23.39 -12.16 4.48
C GLN A 170 23.79 -12.24 5.95
N CYS A 171 23.45 -11.25 6.75
CA CYS A 171 23.82 -11.22 8.16
C CYS A 171 22.68 -11.63 9.11
N ALA A 172 21.43 -11.64 8.65
CA ALA A 172 20.28 -11.94 9.48
C ALA A 172 19.22 -12.84 8.83
N TYR A 173 18.62 -12.43 7.69
CA TYR A 173 17.40 -13.05 7.17
C TYR A 173 17.56 -14.52 6.77
N PHE A 174 18.71 -14.91 6.24
CA PHE A 174 18.98 -16.30 5.83
C PHE A 174 19.79 -17.09 6.87
N ASP A 175 20.11 -16.47 8.00
CA ASP A 175 20.92 -17.08 9.07
C ASP A 175 20.02 -17.68 10.16
N LEU A 176 19.99 -19.01 10.27
CA LEU A 176 19.22 -19.74 11.28
C LEU A 176 19.66 -19.40 12.71
N ARG A 177 20.90 -18.97 12.93
CA ARG A 177 21.36 -18.50 14.24
C ARG A 177 20.60 -17.25 14.69
N VAL A 178 20.09 -16.46 13.73
CA VAL A 178 19.24 -15.29 13.99
C VAL A 178 17.77 -15.68 14.05
N THR A 179 17.28 -16.40 13.01
CA THR A 179 15.85 -16.57 12.77
C THR A 179 15.22 -17.74 13.52
N ALA A 180 16.05 -18.68 14.04
CA ALA A 180 15.59 -19.89 14.71
C ALA A 180 16.26 -20.12 16.08
N GLU A 181 17.58 -20.11 16.13
CA GLU A 181 18.33 -20.44 17.36
C GLU A 181 18.43 -19.26 18.34
N HIS A 182 18.30 -18.04 17.83
CA HIS A 182 18.51 -16.79 18.57
C HIS A 182 19.89 -16.69 19.25
N SER A 183 20.87 -17.48 18.75
CA SER A 183 22.24 -17.50 19.24
C SER A 183 23.07 -16.31 18.72
N LYS A 184 22.60 -15.62 17.66
CA LYS A 184 23.17 -14.41 17.09
C LYS A 184 22.19 -13.25 17.26
N THR A 185 22.53 -12.32 18.16
CA THR A 185 21.66 -11.20 18.53
C THR A 185 21.70 -10.06 17.50
N ALA A 186 20.80 -9.08 17.62
CA ALA A 186 20.85 -7.87 16.79
C ALA A 186 22.14 -7.07 16.99
N HIS A 187 22.73 -7.11 18.20
CA HIS A 187 24.02 -6.51 18.50
C HIS A 187 25.15 -7.22 17.73
N ASP A 188 25.15 -8.57 17.68
CA ASP A 188 26.14 -9.34 16.94
C ASP A 188 26.02 -9.08 15.43
N VAL A 189 24.79 -8.95 14.92
CA VAL A 189 24.52 -8.61 13.51
C VAL A 189 25.04 -7.20 13.19
N ALA A 190 24.74 -6.20 14.02
CA ALA A 190 25.20 -4.83 13.82
C ALA A 190 26.73 -4.75 13.83
N LYS A 191 27.37 -5.39 14.81
CA LYS A 191 28.83 -5.48 14.92
C LYS A 191 29.44 -6.14 13.67
N HIS A 192 28.87 -7.26 13.24
CA HIS A 192 29.35 -7.99 12.07
C HIS A 192 29.24 -7.15 10.77
N ILE A 193 28.16 -6.40 10.59
CA ILE A 193 28.00 -5.51 9.43
C ILE A 193 29.06 -4.39 9.45
N ILE A 194 29.30 -3.79 10.63
CA ILE A 194 30.31 -2.74 10.79
C ILE A 194 31.70 -3.27 10.46
N GLU A 195 32.08 -4.42 11.02
CA GLU A 195 33.36 -5.08 10.77
C GLU A 195 33.54 -5.45 9.29
N ASN A 196 32.50 -5.97 8.65
CA ASN A 196 32.55 -6.29 7.20
C ASN A 196 32.81 -5.05 6.34
N ARG A 197 32.18 -3.92 6.68
CA ARG A 197 32.41 -2.64 5.98
C ARG A 197 33.83 -2.12 6.17
N GLU A 198 34.34 -2.14 7.39
CA GLU A 198 35.72 -1.72 7.72
C GLU A 198 36.74 -2.56 6.97
N ASN A 199 36.54 -3.87 6.90
CA ASN A 199 37.40 -4.80 6.22
C ASN A 199 37.14 -4.95 4.71
N LYS A 200 36.17 -4.19 4.15
CA LYS A 200 35.75 -4.24 2.73
C LYS A 200 35.38 -5.66 2.26
N ILE A 201 34.75 -6.43 3.14
CA ILE A 201 34.28 -7.77 2.85
C ILE A 201 33.03 -7.67 1.97
N LYS A 202 32.97 -8.47 0.91
CA LYS A 202 31.81 -8.62 0.03
C LYS A 202 30.96 -9.81 0.48
N TYR A 203 29.69 -9.83 0.04
CA TYR A 203 28.78 -10.93 0.33
C TYR A 203 28.68 -11.89 -0.85
N SER A 204 28.58 -13.19 -0.57
CA SER A 204 28.38 -14.22 -1.59
C SER A 204 26.92 -14.34 -1.99
N HIS A 205 26.66 -14.61 -3.27
CA HIS A 205 25.32 -14.99 -3.77
C HIS A 205 25.30 -16.45 -4.27
N GLU A 206 26.41 -17.16 -4.11
CA GLU A 206 26.64 -18.47 -4.70
C GLU A 206 26.30 -19.59 -3.72
N TYR A 207 25.02 -19.65 -3.32
CA TYR A 207 24.52 -20.75 -2.49
C TYR A 207 23.92 -21.85 -3.34
N GLU A 208 24.28 -23.12 -3.04
CA GLU A 208 23.79 -24.31 -3.75
C GLU A 208 22.24 -24.38 -3.75
N GLN A 209 21.62 -24.04 -2.61
CA GLN A 209 20.17 -24.03 -2.43
C GLN A 209 19.45 -23.02 -3.32
N LEU A 210 20.18 -22.03 -3.85
CA LEU A 210 19.63 -20.96 -4.68
C LEU A 210 19.81 -21.22 -6.17
N LYS A 211 20.55 -22.24 -6.58
CA LYS A 211 20.75 -22.56 -8.00
C LYS A 211 19.42 -22.76 -8.71
N LYS A 212 19.33 -22.15 -9.88
CA LYS A 212 18.19 -22.36 -10.81
C LYS A 212 18.27 -23.73 -11.45
N LYS A 213 17.16 -24.16 -12.08
CA LYS A 213 17.08 -25.46 -12.79
C LYS A 213 18.11 -25.60 -13.92
N ASP A 214 18.57 -24.50 -14.49
CA ASP A 214 19.62 -24.43 -15.52
C ASP A 214 21.05 -24.51 -14.95
N GLY A 215 21.20 -24.66 -13.64
CA GLY A 215 22.50 -24.74 -12.95
C GLY A 215 23.13 -23.39 -12.62
N ASN A 216 22.53 -22.27 -13.05
CA ASN A 216 23.05 -20.94 -12.78
C ASN A 216 22.58 -20.40 -11.42
N TYR A 217 23.37 -19.51 -10.81
CA TYR A 217 22.95 -18.78 -9.63
C TYR A 217 21.95 -17.66 -10.00
N PRO A 218 21.02 -17.30 -9.08
CA PRO A 218 20.16 -16.17 -9.28
C PRO A 218 20.94 -14.86 -9.32
N SER A 219 20.35 -13.79 -9.89
CA SER A 219 20.94 -12.46 -9.79
C SER A 219 20.96 -12.00 -8.32
N ALA A 220 21.87 -11.07 -8.00
CA ALA A 220 21.96 -10.49 -6.65
C ALA A 220 20.60 -9.98 -6.15
N GLY A 221 19.85 -9.24 -7.00
CA GLY A 221 18.52 -8.74 -6.66
C GLY A 221 17.49 -9.83 -6.37
N ASP A 222 17.65 -11.04 -6.92
CA ASP A 222 16.78 -12.18 -6.57
C ASP A 222 17.13 -12.79 -5.21
N VAL A 223 18.37 -12.63 -4.74
CA VAL A 223 18.83 -13.18 -3.46
C VAL A 223 18.26 -12.40 -2.29
N TYR A 224 18.33 -11.08 -2.30
CA TYR A 224 17.99 -10.24 -1.14
C TYR A 224 16.67 -9.47 -1.27
N ARG A 225 15.82 -9.83 -2.23
CA ARG A 225 14.56 -9.12 -2.43
C ARG A 225 13.55 -9.22 -1.27
N TYR A 226 13.51 -10.35 -0.53
CA TYR A 226 12.57 -10.49 0.58
C TYR A 226 12.89 -9.57 1.75
N ALA A 227 14.17 -9.43 2.08
CA ALA A 227 14.63 -8.46 3.06
C ALA A 227 14.39 -7.01 2.57
N GLY A 228 14.59 -6.77 1.26
CA GLY A 228 14.32 -5.49 0.62
C GLY A 228 12.85 -5.08 0.73
N ASP A 229 11.91 -6.00 0.46
CA ASP A 229 10.49 -5.71 0.56
C ASP A 229 10.09 -5.24 1.98
N ILE A 230 10.63 -5.88 3.03
CA ILE A 230 10.35 -5.45 4.41
C ILE A 230 10.95 -4.08 4.71
N LEU A 231 12.17 -3.79 4.24
CA LEU A 231 12.77 -2.46 4.39
C LEU A 231 11.94 -1.39 3.68
N ASP A 232 11.42 -1.67 2.48
CA ASP A 232 10.54 -0.76 1.75
C ASP A 232 9.21 -0.53 2.49
N TYR A 233 8.60 -1.58 3.05
CA TYR A 233 7.41 -1.44 3.90
C TYR A 233 7.69 -0.63 5.17
N MET A 234 8.88 -0.75 5.75
CA MET A 234 9.28 0.09 6.88
C MET A 234 9.47 1.56 6.49
N VAL A 235 9.85 1.86 5.22
CA VAL A 235 9.85 3.24 4.71
C VAL A 235 8.42 3.76 4.56
N LEU A 236 7.51 2.97 3.99
CA LEU A 236 6.09 3.33 3.89
C LEU A 236 5.42 3.53 5.26
N ALA A 237 5.88 2.81 6.28
CA ALA A 237 5.46 2.97 7.67
C ALA A 237 6.11 4.17 8.40
N ASN A 238 6.93 4.98 7.72
CA ASN A 238 7.71 6.06 8.33
C ASN A 238 8.67 5.65 9.47
N LEU A 239 9.06 4.37 9.53
CA LEU A 239 10.07 3.86 10.47
C LEU A 239 11.48 4.07 9.96
N LEU A 240 11.67 3.99 8.65
CA LEU A 240 12.93 4.19 7.95
C LEU A 240 12.82 5.32 6.93
N LYS A 241 13.97 5.83 6.50
CA LYS A 241 14.16 6.80 5.41
C LYS A 241 15.20 6.28 4.43
N THR A 242 15.06 6.63 3.15
CA THR A 242 16.09 6.42 2.14
C THR A 242 16.75 7.74 1.75
N LYS A 243 18.00 7.69 1.30
CA LYS A 243 18.72 8.85 0.75
C LYS A 243 19.29 8.48 -0.62
N GLY A 244 19.05 9.33 -1.61
CA GLY A 244 19.59 9.16 -2.95
C GLY A 244 19.00 7.97 -3.71
N THR A 245 19.82 6.98 -4.05
CA THR A 245 19.47 5.86 -4.95
C THR A 245 18.66 4.72 -4.31
N HIS A 246 18.03 4.91 -3.17
CA HIS A 246 17.21 3.91 -2.47
C HIS A 246 17.92 2.59 -2.03
N TYR A 247 19.25 2.55 -2.04
CA TYR A 247 19.99 1.35 -1.61
C TYR A 247 20.32 1.33 -0.12
N TYR A 248 20.28 2.50 0.55
CA TYR A 248 20.63 2.66 1.95
C TYR A 248 19.41 3.13 2.75
N TYR A 249 19.07 2.36 3.78
CA TYR A 249 17.98 2.64 4.69
C TYR A 249 18.53 3.19 6.01
N TYR A 250 17.93 4.25 6.51
CA TYR A 250 18.31 4.95 7.74
C TYR A 250 17.12 4.98 8.69
N LEU A 251 17.39 4.93 9.99
CA LEU A 251 16.34 5.09 11.00
C LEU A 251 15.68 6.48 10.85
N ASN A 252 14.35 6.50 10.91
CA ASN A 252 13.60 7.76 10.90
C ASN A 252 13.47 8.33 12.31
N THR A 253 14.50 9.07 12.75
CA THR A 253 14.57 9.64 14.10
C THR A 253 13.48 10.68 14.41
N ASP A 254 12.68 11.12 13.43
CA ASP A 254 11.56 12.04 13.66
C ASP A 254 10.36 11.30 14.30
N ASN A 255 10.33 9.95 14.26
CA ASN A 255 9.24 9.11 14.74
C ASN A 255 9.69 8.13 15.85
N LEU A 256 10.48 8.61 16.81
CA LEU A 256 11.03 7.76 17.88
C LEU A 256 9.95 7.06 18.73
N ASP A 257 8.83 7.71 18.98
CA ASP A 257 7.73 7.10 19.74
C ASP A 257 7.16 5.87 19.03
N LEU A 258 6.98 5.96 17.71
CA LEU A 258 6.52 4.84 16.90
C LEU A 258 7.54 3.70 16.85
N ILE A 259 8.83 4.05 16.68
CA ILE A 259 9.93 3.09 16.72
C ILE A 259 9.96 2.36 18.06
N ASN A 260 9.83 3.08 19.18
CA ASN A 260 9.80 2.49 20.52
C ASN A 260 8.63 1.52 20.72
N ARG A 261 7.45 1.82 20.16
CA ARG A 261 6.31 0.89 20.19
C ARG A 261 6.63 -0.43 19.48
N HIS A 262 7.25 -0.37 18.31
CA HIS A 262 7.69 -1.58 17.61
C HIS A 262 8.78 -2.35 18.36
N LEU A 263 9.72 -1.67 19.01
CA LEU A 263 10.73 -2.31 19.84
C LEU A 263 10.14 -3.02 21.06
N GLN A 264 9.07 -2.45 21.64
CA GLN A 264 8.34 -3.04 22.78
C GLN A 264 7.28 -4.05 22.35
N ASN A 265 7.13 -4.33 21.05
CA ASN A 265 6.13 -5.25 20.53
C ASN A 265 6.25 -6.64 21.17
N THR A 266 5.16 -7.11 21.77
CA THR A 266 5.00 -8.45 22.34
C THR A 266 3.98 -9.30 21.58
N ALA A 267 3.30 -8.71 20.57
CA ALA A 267 2.33 -9.43 19.77
C ALA A 267 3.03 -10.54 18.96
N TYR A 268 2.54 -11.76 19.10
CA TYR A 268 3.05 -12.92 18.35
C TYR A 268 1.95 -13.97 18.23
N PHE A 269 1.73 -14.46 17.00
CA PHE A 269 0.82 -15.58 16.78
C PHE A 269 1.49 -16.88 17.20
N ASN A 270 1.16 -17.36 18.38
CA ASN A 270 1.81 -18.49 19.04
C ASN A 270 1.19 -19.86 18.76
N GLN A 271 0.14 -19.93 17.93
CA GLN A 271 -0.56 -21.18 17.63
C GLN A 271 0.32 -22.23 16.94
N TYR A 272 1.40 -21.79 16.27
CA TYR A 272 2.37 -22.70 15.68
C TYR A 272 3.29 -23.37 16.70
N ASN A 273 3.34 -22.90 17.96
CA ASN A 273 4.27 -23.39 18.96
C ASN A 273 4.09 -24.88 19.28
N CYS A 274 2.88 -25.41 19.16
CA CYS A 274 2.61 -26.83 19.36
C CYS A 274 3.29 -27.77 18.34
N PHE A 275 3.75 -27.25 17.21
CA PHE A 275 4.34 -28.05 16.14
C PHE A 275 5.87 -28.12 16.18
N TYR A 276 6.57 -27.22 16.88
CA TYR A 276 8.05 -27.16 16.83
C TYR A 276 8.77 -28.43 17.28
N HIS A 277 8.10 -29.31 18.03
CA HIS A 277 8.67 -30.57 18.48
C HIS A 277 8.07 -31.80 17.78
N GLN A 278 7.19 -31.58 16.82
CA GLN A 278 6.54 -32.67 16.08
C GLN A 278 7.43 -33.15 14.92
N LYS A 279 7.56 -34.48 14.76
CA LYS A 279 8.31 -35.06 13.64
C LYS A 279 7.55 -34.95 12.32
N GLU A 280 6.25 -35.07 12.39
CA GLU A 280 5.36 -35.01 11.23
C GLU A 280 4.32 -33.92 11.43
N ILE A 281 4.16 -33.05 10.47
CA ILE A 281 3.18 -31.95 10.45
C ILE A 281 2.43 -32.07 9.14
N SER A 282 1.11 -32.27 9.21
CA SER A 282 0.29 -32.39 8.01
C SER A 282 -0.12 -31.01 7.47
N ASN A 283 -0.34 -30.96 6.16
CA ASN A 283 -0.91 -29.76 5.53
C ASN A 283 -2.30 -29.41 6.08
N ALA A 284 -3.09 -30.41 6.50
CA ALA A 284 -4.42 -30.19 7.04
C ALA A 284 -4.38 -29.46 8.41
N GLU A 285 -3.43 -29.81 9.27
CA GLU A 285 -3.24 -29.15 10.58
C GLU A 285 -2.85 -27.68 10.40
N ILE A 286 -1.91 -27.39 9.50
CA ILE A 286 -1.51 -26.00 9.22
C ILE A 286 -2.67 -25.20 8.60
N ARG A 287 -3.43 -25.79 7.67
CA ARG A 287 -4.59 -25.16 7.05
C ARG A 287 -5.69 -24.83 8.09
N ALA A 288 -5.85 -25.65 9.10
CA ALA A 288 -6.81 -25.38 10.18
C ALA A 288 -6.45 -24.10 10.98
N LEU A 289 -5.17 -23.70 11.01
CA LEU A 289 -4.72 -22.48 11.67
C LEU A 289 -4.74 -21.25 10.75
N GLU A 290 -4.91 -21.44 9.44
CA GLU A 290 -4.91 -20.33 8.47
C GLU A 290 -5.99 -19.30 8.81
N ARG A 291 -7.22 -19.74 9.10
CA ARG A 291 -8.30 -18.87 9.53
C ARG A 291 -7.95 -18.12 10.82
N GLN A 292 -7.42 -18.82 11.81
CA GLN A 292 -7.01 -18.18 13.08
C GLN A 292 -5.91 -17.14 12.89
N TRP A 293 -5.01 -17.36 11.91
CA TRP A 293 -4.03 -16.36 11.51
C TRP A 293 -4.69 -15.09 10.97
N PHE A 294 -5.62 -15.24 10.01
CA PHE A 294 -6.33 -14.09 9.44
C PHE A 294 -7.21 -13.37 10.46
N ASP A 295 -7.80 -14.09 11.41
CA ASP A 295 -8.52 -13.49 12.53
C ASP A 295 -7.56 -12.72 13.45
N TYR A 296 -6.40 -13.27 13.79
CA TYR A 296 -5.37 -12.60 14.59
C TYR A 296 -4.89 -11.28 13.97
N VAL A 297 -4.55 -11.27 12.69
CA VAL A 297 -4.06 -10.05 12.03
C VAL A 297 -5.16 -9.03 11.75
N ASN A 298 -6.43 -9.39 11.91
CA ASN A 298 -7.57 -8.48 11.82
C ASN A 298 -8.14 -8.07 13.20
N GLN A 299 -7.49 -8.46 14.31
CA GLN A 299 -7.83 -7.97 15.65
C GLN A 299 -7.22 -6.59 15.86
N PHE A 300 -8.04 -5.57 15.75
CA PHE A 300 -7.57 -4.17 15.82
C PHE A 300 -7.38 -3.60 17.24
N ASP A 301 -7.31 -4.43 18.25
CA ASP A 301 -7.24 -3.99 19.65
C ASP A 301 -6.10 -3.00 19.94
N ASN A 302 -5.00 -3.08 19.18
CA ASN A 302 -3.83 -2.23 19.35
C ASN A 302 -3.68 -1.14 18.26
N ILE A 303 -4.62 -1.02 17.34
CA ILE A 303 -4.48 -0.05 16.22
C ILE A 303 -4.55 1.40 16.71
N ALA A 304 -5.31 1.67 17.78
CA ALA A 304 -5.37 2.99 18.39
C ALA A 304 -4.00 3.49 18.88
N GLU A 305 -3.06 2.60 19.13
CA GLU A 305 -1.69 2.93 19.51
C GLU A 305 -0.86 3.45 18.32
N PHE A 306 -1.22 3.05 17.09
CA PHE A 306 -0.52 3.47 15.87
C PHE A 306 -1.17 4.67 15.19
N SER A 307 -2.40 5.00 15.54
CA SER A 307 -3.14 6.12 14.97
C SER A 307 -3.93 6.88 16.03
N PRO A 308 -3.30 7.86 16.68
CA PRO A 308 -4.00 8.78 17.59
C PRO A 308 -5.14 9.55 16.91
N SER A 309 -5.04 9.79 15.60
CA SER A 309 -6.03 10.51 14.80
C SER A 309 -7.31 9.70 14.51
N LEU A 310 -7.27 8.37 14.61
CA LEU A 310 -8.44 7.53 14.32
C LEU A 310 -9.57 7.64 15.35
N ASN A 311 -9.24 8.03 16.58
CA ASN A 311 -10.24 8.32 17.61
C ASN A 311 -10.91 9.70 17.41
N GLN A 312 -10.40 10.55 16.51
CA GLN A 312 -10.89 11.89 16.23
C GLN A 312 -11.53 12.02 14.85
N ALA A 313 -11.48 11.00 14.01
CA ALA A 313 -12.20 10.99 12.74
C ALA A 313 -13.70 10.70 12.97
N GLU A 314 -14.35 11.52 13.76
CA GLU A 314 -15.73 11.91 13.44
C GLU A 314 -15.68 12.37 11.99
N GLN A 315 -16.48 11.75 11.13
CA GLN A 315 -16.68 12.23 9.76
C GLN A 315 -17.06 13.70 9.90
N ALA A 316 -16.12 14.59 9.64
CA ALA A 316 -16.42 16.00 9.57
C ALA A 316 -17.56 16.11 8.57
N ASP A 317 -18.72 16.57 9.02
CA ASP A 317 -19.90 16.67 8.18
C ASP A 317 -19.47 17.44 6.93
N ILE A 318 -19.59 16.82 5.74
CA ILE A 318 -19.15 17.42 4.47
C ILE A 318 -19.74 18.81 4.31
N ALA A 319 -20.96 19.04 4.83
CA ALA A 319 -21.61 20.34 4.87
C ALA A 319 -20.80 21.35 5.72
N VAL A 320 -20.26 20.93 6.86
CA VAL A 320 -19.41 21.78 7.71
C VAL A 320 -18.11 22.14 7.00
N LEU A 321 -17.45 21.17 6.36
CA LEU A 321 -16.24 21.42 5.56
C LEU A 321 -16.49 22.41 4.43
N VAL A 322 -17.59 22.26 3.71
CA VAL A 322 -17.98 23.19 2.65
C VAL A 322 -18.23 24.59 3.21
N GLN A 323 -18.93 24.71 4.35
CA GLN A 323 -19.19 26.00 5.02
C GLN A 323 -17.90 26.67 5.51
N GLU A 324 -16.97 25.93 6.10
CA GLU A 324 -15.67 26.48 6.53
C GLU A 324 -14.87 27.04 5.35
N TYR A 325 -14.87 26.34 4.21
CA TYR A 325 -14.23 26.87 3.01
C TYR A 325 -14.95 28.10 2.44
N TYR A 326 -16.28 28.12 2.46
CA TYR A 326 -17.07 29.30 2.11
C TYR A 326 -16.71 30.50 2.98
N ALA A 327 -16.63 30.33 4.29
CA ALA A 327 -16.26 31.39 5.23
C ALA A 327 -14.84 31.92 4.98
N LYS A 328 -13.89 31.04 4.67
CA LYS A 328 -12.51 31.43 4.29
C LYS A 328 -12.43 32.19 2.97
N MET A 329 -13.43 32.03 2.11
CA MET A 329 -13.50 32.64 0.79
C MET A 329 -14.21 34.01 0.77
N GLN A 330 -15.08 34.26 1.74
CA GLN A 330 -15.80 35.57 1.83
C GLN A 330 -14.83 36.72 2.01
N GLY A 331 -14.91 37.70 1.12
CA GLY A 331 -14.16 38.93 1.20
C GLY A 331 -12.75 38.95 0.58
N LYS A 332 -12.32 37.91 -0.13
CA LYS A 332 -11.01 37.86 -0.80
C LYS A 332 -11.16 37.85 -2.32
N GLU A 333 -10.74 38.91 -2.99
CA GLU A 333 -10.75 38.99 -4.46
C GLU A 333 -9.69 38.11 -5.13
N LEU A 334 -8.58 37.82 -4.46
CA LEU A 334 -7.49 36.96 -4.95
C LEU A 334 -7.12 35.93 -3.89
N LEU A 335 -7.40 34.67 -4.18
CA LEU A 335 -6.99 33.53 -3.33
C LEU A 335 -5.67 32.95 -3.85
N PRO A 336 -4.76 32.52 -2.96
CA PRO A 336 -3.64 31.69 -3.35
C PRO A 336 -4.13 30.45 -4.10
N THR A 337 -3.44 30.06 -5.17
CA THR A 337 -3.80 28.93 -6.05
C THR A 337 -4.10 27.65 -5.28
N LYS A 338 -3.34 27.37 -4.21
CA LYS A 338 -3.54 26.20 -3.36
C LYS A 338 -4.91 26.20 -2.66
N ILE A 339 -5.30 27.32 -2.05
CA ILE A 339 -6.61 27.44 -1.35
C ILE A 339 -7.76 27.29 -2.34
N PHE A 340 -7.59 27.77 -3.56
CA PHE A 340 -8.59 27.64 -4.62
C PHE A 340 -8.70 26.19 -5.11
N GLY A 341 -7.58 25.46 -5.24
CA GLY A 341 -7.55 24.03 -5.54
C GLY A 341 -8.29 23.22 -4.46
N ASP A 342 -7.89 23.39 -3.20
CA ASP A 342 -8.52 22.71 -2.05
C ASP A 342 -10.03 22.96 -1.97
N TYR A 343 -10.49 24.16 -2.34
CA TYR A 343 -11.91 24.46 -2.42
C TYR A 343 -12.61 23.69 -3.54
N GLY A 344 -12.00 23.63 -4.73
CA GLY A 344 -12.52 22.85 -5.85
C GLY A 344 -12.67 21.38 -5.52
N GLU A 345 -11.66 20.78 -4.91
CA GLU A 345 -11.69 19.39 -4.44
C GLU A 345 -12.83 19.17 -3.42
N THR A 346 -13.01 20.09 -2.46
CA THR A 346 -14.09 19.99 -1.46
C THR A 346 -15.47 20.07 -2.11
N LEU A 347 -15.65 20.92 -3.12
CA LEU A 347 -16.90 21.01 -3.87
C LEU A 347 -17.20 19.71 -4.65
N ILE A 348 -16.18 19.11 -5.25
CA ILE A 348 -16.34 17.84 -5.96
C ILE A 348 -16.62 16.69 -4.98
N LEU A 349 -16.00 16.69 -3.80
CA LEU A 349 -16.31 15.72 -2.74
C LEU A 349 -17.80 15.79 -2.36
N ALA A 350 -18.32 16.99 -2.11
CA ALA A 350 -19.75 17.21 -1.81
C ALA A 350 -20.66 16.77 -2.98
N HIS A 351 -20.26 17.10 -4.22
CA HIS A 351 -20.98 16.67 -5.43
C HIS A 351 -21.09 15.15 -5.52
N GLU A 352 -19.98 14.43 -5.33
CA GLU A 352 -19.96 12.96 -5.38
C GLU A 352 -20.79 12.33 -4.26
N TYR A 353 -20.77 12.93 -3.07
CA TYR A 353 -21.61 12.49 -1.96
C TYR A 353 -23.11 12.64 -2.28
N LEU A 354 -23.51 13.76 -2.86
CA LEU A 354 -24.90 13.99 -3.29
C LEU A 354 -25.29 13.09 -4.47
N ARG A 355 -24.39 12.88 -5.43
CA ARG A 355 -24.60 11.99 -6.58
C ARG A 355 -24.90 10.56 -6.14
N THR A 356 -24.26 10.10 -5.07
CA THR A 356 -24.34 8.73 -4.56
C THR A 356 -25.33 8.57 -3.39
N LYS A 357 -26.18 9.57 -3.12
CA LYS A 357 -27.08 9.58 -1.96
C LYS A 357 -27.99 8.35 -1.85
N GLY A 358 -28.30 7.67 -2.95
CA GLY A 358 -29.06 6.41 -2.97
C GLY A 358 -28.26 5.17 -2.51
N GLN A 359 -26.97 5.29 -2.23
CA GLN A 359 -26.06 4.21 -1.84
C GLN A 359 -25.40 4.48 -0.48
N SER A 360 -26.20 4.81 0.51
CA SER A 360 -25.76 5.25 1.84
C SER A 360 -24.79 4.27 2.53
N ASN A 361 -24.93 2.96 2.29
CA ASN A 361 -24.06 1.91 2.83
C ASN A 361 -22.62 1.93 2.25
N ARG A 362 -22.41 2.62 1.13
CA ARG A 362 -21.10 2.70 0.44
C ARG A 362 -20.50 4.11 0.45
N GLN A 363 -21.21 5.11 0.96
CA GLN A 363 -20.74 6.50 0.97
C GLN A 363 -19.46 6.69 1.81
N HIS A 364 -19.19 5.82 2.77
CA HIS A 364 -17.95 5.80 3.54
C HIS A 364 -16.69 5.56 2.66
N LEU A 365 -16.86 5.09 1.42
CA LEU A 365 -15.79 4.89 0.44
C LEU A 365 -15.47 6.14 -0.38
N ILE A 366 -16.17 7.24 -0.16
CA ILE A 366 -15.94 8.52 -0.84
C ILE A 366 -15.03 9.36 0.03
N ASN A 367 -13.81 9.61 -0.43
CA ASN A 367 -12.78 10.26 0.37
C ASN A 367 -11.91 11.20 -0.47
N LYS A 368 -11.44 12.28 0.18
CA LYS A 368 -10.32 13.09 -0.33
C LYS A 368 -9.01 12.36 -0.02
N ILE A 369 -8.12 12.32 -0.99
CA ILE A 369 -6.83 11.67 -0.86
C ILE A 369 -5.82 12.66 -0.27
N PRO A 370 -5.08 12.30 0.78
CA PRO A 370 -4.00 13.13 1.28
C PRO A 370 -2.93 13.37 0.22
N THR A 371 -2.57 14.63 -0.01
CA THR A 371 -1.54 15.01 -1.01
C THR A 371 -0.18 14.34 -0.74
N SER A 372 0.09 13.97 0.52
CA SER A 372 1.31 13.26 0.92
C SER A 372 1.45 11.87 0.31
N LEU A 373 0.35 11.27 -0.16
CA LEU A 373 0.39 9.94 -0.78
C LEU A 373 0.92 9.95 -2.22
N GLY A 374 0.85 11.10 -2.91
CA GLY A 374 1.40 11.23 -4.25
C GLY A 374 0.79 10.30 -5.31
N VAL A 375 -0.48 9.91 -5.16
CA VAL A 375 -1.12 8.88 -6.01
C VAL A 375 -1.61 9.38 -7.38
N GLY A 376 -1.48 10.67 -7.69
CA GLY A 376 -1.85 11.22 -8.99
C GLY A 376 -3.36 11.34 -9.23
N TYR A 377 -4.16 11.47 -8.17
CA TYR A 377 -5.57 11.86 -8.17
C TYR A 377 -5.96 12.43 -6.79
N ASP A 378 -6.99 13.26 -6.74
CA ASP A 378 -7.38 14.03 -5.54
C ASP A 378 -8.46 13.36 -4.70
N LEU A 379 -9.37 12.63 -5.33
CA LEU A 379 -10.53 12.02 -4.68
C LEU A 379 -10.78 10.60 -5.17
N GLN A 380 -11.38 9.83 -4.28
CA GLN A 380 -11.97 8.55 -4.59
C GLN A 380 -13.47 8.61 -4.39
N SER A 381 -14.22 7.99 -5.30
CA SER A 381 -15.67 7.86 -5.23
C SER A 381 -16.15 6.50 -5.74
N ILE A 382 -17.45 6.27 -5.75
CA ILE A 382 -18.10 5.03 -6.16
C ILE A 382 -18.99 5.23 -7.40
N GLU A 383 -19.09 4.19 -8.23
CA GLU A 383 -20.08 4.08 -9.29
C GLU A 383 -21.32 3.30 -8.82
N ILE A 384 -22.45 3.60 -9.48
CA ILE A 384 -23.71 2.93 -9.17
C ILE A 384 -23.61 1.42 -9.46
N GLU A 385 -22.83 1.02 -10.48
CA GLU A 385 -22.68 -0.37 -10.95
C GLU A 385 -21.38 -1.07 -10.50
N LYS A 386 -20.89 -0.82 -9.29
CA LYS A 386 -19.76 -1.53 -8.65
C LYS A 386 -18.34 -1.08 -9.05
N HIS A 387 -18.13 -0.01 -9.80
CA HIS A 387 -16.81 0.52 -10.10
C HIS A 387 -16.45 1.68 -9.18
N LYS A 388 -15.15 1.86 -8.93
CA LYS A 388 -14.61 3.04 -8.26
C LYS A 388 -14.38 4.16 -9.26
N ARG A 389 -14.44 5.40 -8.76
CA ARG A 389 -13.93 6.58 -9.47
C ARG A 389 -12.71 7.10 -8.76
N TYR A 390 -11.63 7.22 -9.47
CA TYR A 390 -10.43 7.95 -9.05
C TYR A 390 -10.43 9.27 -9.80
N ILE A 391 -10.58 10.36 -9.06
CA ILE A 391 -10.94 11.66 -9.63
C ILE A 391 -9.80 12.65 -9.44
N GLU A 392 -9.28 13.15 -10.53
CA GLU A 392 -8.41 14.33 -10.56
C GLU A 392 -9.26 15.57 -10.75
N VAL A 393 -9.08 16.59 -9.91
CA VAL A 393 -9.87 17.82 -9.93
C VAL A 393 -9.05 18.96 -10.50
N LYS A 394 -9.54 19.52 -11.60
CA LYS A 394 -8.97 20.73 -12.21
C LYS A 394 -9.98 21.86 -12.09
N SER A 395 -9.66 22.87 -11.27
CA SER A 395 -10.56 23.98 -11.02
C SER A 395 -10.12 25.26 -11.72
N THR A 396 -11.07 25.98 -12.31
CA THR A 396 -10.83 27.28 -12.93
C THR A 396 -11.93 28.28 -12.57
N ARG A 397 -11.55 29.56 -12.46
CA ARG A 397 -12.48 30.67 -12.28
C ARG A 397 -12.50 31.51 -13.55
N SER A 398 -13.67 31.77 -14.10
CA SER A 398 -13.83 32.59 -15.28
C SER A 398 -14.87 33.69 -15.04
N LYS A 399 -14.57 34.92 -15.44
CA LYS A 399 -15.54 36.03 -15.44
C LYS A 399 -16.47 35.99 -16.67
N LYS A 400 -16.17 35.16 -17.67
CA LYS A 400 -16.94 35.03 -18.92
C LYS A 400 -17.51 33.62 -19.03
N ALA A 401 -18.50 33.45 -19.90
CA ALA A 401 -19.01 32.13 -20.27
C ALA A 401 -17.87 31.16 -20.66
N ILE A 402 -18.07 29.87 -20.42
CA ILE A 402 -17.11 28.81 -20.52
C ILE A 402 -16.38 28.82 -21.89
N ASN A 403 -15.19 29.38 -21.92
CA ASN A 403 -14.31 29.35 -23.12
C ASN A 403 -12.99 28.64 -22.89
N SER A 404 -12.74 28.12 -21.65
CA SER A 404 -11.51 27.39 -21.37
C SER A 404 -11.80 25.89 -21.44
N ASN A 405 -11.11 25.24 -22.37
CA ASN A 405 -11.11 23.78 -22.54
C ASN A 405 -9.71 23.22 -22.33
N ARG A 406 -8.90 23.89 -21.48
CA ARG A 406 -7.50 23.55 -21.23
C ARG A 406 -7.22 23.44 -19.75
N PHE A 407 -6.43 22.42 -19.39
CA PHE A 407 -5.86 22.24 -18.07
C PHE A 407 -4.50 21.54 -18.15
N LYS A 408 -3.73 21.60 -17.08
CA LYS A 408 -2.42 20.94 -16.99
C LYS A 408 -2.53 19.66 -16.17
N LEU A 409 -1.89 18.60 -16.64
CA LEU A 409 -1.62 17.38 -15.86
C LEU A 409 -0.15 17.34 -15.44
N THR A 410 0.12 16.66 -14.37
CA THR A 410 1.47 16.26 -13.98
C THR A 410 1.79 14.88 -14.59
N PRO A 411 3.08 14.50 -14.71
CA PRO A 411 3.44 13.15 -15.16
C PRO A 411 2.80 12.04 -14.31
N ASN A 412 2.74 12.23 -13.00
CA ASN A 412 2.15 11.27 -12.07
C ASN A 412 0.64 11.11 -12.28
N GLU A 413 -0.10 12.19 -12.52
CA GLU A 413 -1.52 12.16 -12.86
C GLU A 413 -1.77 11.42 -14.19
N TRP A 414 -0.89 11.61 -15.17
CA TRP A 414 -0.99 10.90 -16.45
C TRP A 414 -0.68 9.40 -16.31
N ASP A 415 0.36 9.05 -15.56
CA ASP A 415 0.72 7.65 -15.26
C ASP A 415 -0.41 6.93 -14.50
N SER A 416 -1.06 7.63 -13.55
CA SER A 416 -2.23 7.11 -12.85
C SER A 416 -3.42 6.93 -13.79
N ALA A 417 -3.65 7.85 -14.73
CA ALA A 417 -4.68 7.70 -15.73
C ALA A 417 -4.43 6.50 -16.67
N GLU A 418 -3.18 6.24 -17.05
CA GLU A 418 -2.81 5.05 -17.81
C GLU A 418 -3.05 3.76 -17.04
N THR A 419 -2.77 3.78 -15.74
CA THR A 419 -2.87 2.63 -14.86
C THR A 419 -4.32 2.28 -14.54
N LEU A 420 -5.15 3.28 -14.22
CA LEU A 420 -6.53 3.11 -13.75
C LEU A 420 -7.56 3.04 -14.88
N GLY A 421 -7.21 3.48 -16.07
CA GLY A 421 -8.04 3.33 -17.28
C GLY A 421 -9.47 3.87 -17.12
N ASP A 422 -10.48 3.00 -17.29
CA ASP A 422 -11.91 3.40 -17.23
C ASP A 422 -12.37 3.82 -15.82
N CYS A 423 -11.56 3.55 -14.78
CA CYS A 423 -11.83 4.00 -13.43
C CYS A 423 -11.26 5.40 -13.12
N TYR A 424 -10.45 5.98 -14.01
CA TYR A 424 -9.88 7.31 -13.83
C TYR A 424 -10.72 8.38 -14.50
N PHE A 425 -10.98 9.46 -13.75
CA PHE A 425 -11.81 10.57 -14.18
C PHE A 425 -11.09 11.90 -13.96
N ILE A 426 -11.24 12.83 -14.90
CA ILE A 426 -10.88 14.22 -14.71
C ILE A 426 -12.17 15.02 -14.56
N TYR A 427 -12.30 15.72 -13.44
CA TYR A 427 -13.38 16.65 -13.19
C TYR A 427 -12.88 18.08 -13.37
N TYR A 428 -13.20 18.67 -14.51
CA TYR A 428 -12.84 20.04 -14.81
C TYR A 428 -13.96 20.97 -14.34
N LEU A 429 -13.75 21.55 -13.14
CA LEU A 429 -14.69 22.43 -12.47
C LEU A 429 -14.51 23.88 -12.94
N VAL A 430 -15.54 24.45 -13.53
CA VAL A 430 -15.60 25.85 -13.92
C VAL A 430 -16.56 26.60 -13.02
N MET A 431 -16.05 27.64 -12.37
CA MET A 431 -16.80 28.53 -11.50
C MET A 431 -16.90 29.91 -12.14
N ASN A 432 -18.10 30.40 -12.40
CA ASN A 432 -18.36 31.73 -12.94
C ASN A 432 -19.52 32.42 -12.20
N GLU A 433 -19.87 33.62 -12.62
CA GLU A 433 -20.95 34.42 -12.01
C GLU A 433 -22.33 33.78 -12.20
N THR A 434 -22.50 32.92 -13.19
CA THR A 434 -23.77 32.27 -13.53
C THR A 434 -23.95 30.89 -12.88
N GLY A 435 -22.90 30.35 -12.24
CA GLY A 435 -22.96 29.07 -11.55
C GLY A 435 -21.67 28.26 -11.59
N LYS A 436 -21.78 27.02 -11.17
CA LYS A 436 -20.68 26.07 -11.13
C LYS A 436 -21.02 24.84 -11.99
N ASN A 437 -20.17 24.53 -12.95
CA ASN A 437 -20.34 23.42 -13.87
C ASN A 437 -19.08 22.53 -13.89
N ILE A 438 -19.29 21.25 -14.08
CA ILE A 438 -18.22 20.26 -14.18
C ILE A 438 -18.23 19.66 -15.57
N PHE A 439 -17.06 19.58 -16.22
CA PHE A 439 -16.86 18.75 -17.39
C PHE A 439 -16.15 17.47 -16.98
N ILE A 440 -16.80 16.33 -17.17
CA ILE A 440 -16.30 15.03 -16.74
C ILE A 440 -15.71 14.28 -17.92
N ILE A 441 -14.43 13.94 -17.83
CA ILE A 441 -13.70 13.11 -18.79
C ILE A 441 -13.38 11.79 -18.12
N GLN A 442 -13.95 10.70 -18.61
CA GLN A 442 -13.59 9.34 -18.20
C GLN A 442 -12.51 8.79 -19.11
N ASN A 443 -11.51 8.12 -18.54
CA ASN A 443 -10.38 7.49 -19.22
C ASN A 443 -9.70 8.46 -20.23
N PRO A 444 -9.00 9.50 -19.73
CA PRO A 444 -8.38 10.51 -20.58
C PRO A 444 -7.37 9.90 -21.56
N VAL A 445 -6.71 8.81 -21.21
CA VAL A 445 -5.77 8.10 -22.10
C VAL A 445 -6.48 7.51 -23.32
N LYS A 446 -7.65 6.89 -23.12
CA LYS A 446 -8.51 6.43 -24.22
C LYS A 446 -8.98 7.59 -25.07
N LYS A 447 -9.41 8.70 -24.44
CA LYS A 447 -9.83 9.91 -25.15
C LYS A 447 -8.70 10.54 -25.97
N TYR A 448 -7.48 10.52 -25.47
CA TYR A 448 -6.30 10.94 -26.22
C TYR A 448 -6.06 10.05 -27.44
N ARG A 449 -6.13 8.72 -27.30
CA ARG A 449 -6.01 7.78 -28.44
C ARG A 449 -7.12 7.93 -29.48
N GLU A 450 -8.30 8.38 -29.07
CA GLU A 450 -9.44 8.70 -29.95
C GLU A 450 -9.33 10.10 -30.57
N ASN A 451 -8.23 10.83 -30.37
CA ASN A 451 -8.01 12.22 -30.81
C ASN A 451 -9.03 13.24 -30.30
N LEU A 452 -9.68 12.94 -29.17
CA LEU A 452 -10.60 13.85 -28.47
C LEU A 452 -9.88 14.76 -27.46
N LEU A 453 -8.64 14.44 -27.10
CA LEU A 453 -7.71 15.27 -26.34
C LEU A 453 -6.47 15.55 -27.17
N LYS A 454 -5.95 16.78 -27.05
CA LYS A 454 -4.62 17.16 -27.54
C LYS A 454 -3.74 17.43 -26.33
N ILE A 455 -2.54 16.88 -26.32
CA ILE A 455 -1.59 17.00 -25.21
C ILE A 455 -0.26 17.48 -25.79
N ASP A 456 0.28 18.55 -25.24
CA ASP A 456 1.60 19.05 -25.61
C ASP A 456 2.73 18.43 -24.76
N SER A 457 3.98 18.78 -25.05
CA SER A 457 5.17 18.29 -24.35
C SER A 457 5.23 18.67 -22.85
N HIS A 458 4.38 19.60 -22.41
CA HIS A 458 4.29 20.07 -21.03
C HIS A 458 3.06 19.51 -20.29
N LEU A 459 2.41 18.49 -20.88
CA LEU A 459 1.16 17.89 -20.42
C LEU A 459 0.02 18.92 -20.24
N MET A 460 0.01 19.96 -21.08
CA MET A 460 -1.15 20.80 -21.22
C MET A 460 -2.17 20.09 -22.11
N VAL A 461 -3.33 19.81 -21.54
CA VAL A 461 -4.43 19.11 -22.19
C VAL A 461 -5.40 20.12 -22.74
N GLU A 462 -5.77 19.98 -24.03
CA GLU A 462 -6.90 20.65 -24.66
C GLU A 462 -7.94 19.60 -25.05
N PHE A 463 -9.18 19.76 -24.61
CA PHE A 463 -10.24 18.80 -24.88
C PHE A 463 -11.30 19.31 -25.87
N LEU A 464 -11.82 18.38 -26.65
CA LEU A 464 -12.99 18.61 -27.53
C LEU A 464 -14.29 18.35 -26.74
N PRO A 465 -15.43 18.97 -27.15
CA PRO A 465 -16.72 18.74 -26.46
C PRO A 465 -17.14 17.27 -26.33
N GLN A 466 -16.72 16.42 -27.26
CA GLN A 466 -17.04 15.00 -27.31
C GLN A 466 -16.18 14.14 -26.31
N ALA A 467 -15.12 14.73 -25.73
CA ALA A 467 -14.26 14.01 -24.78
C ALA A 467 -14.97 13.70 -23.46
N GLY A 468 -16.03 14.43 -23.12
CA GLY A 468 -16.74 14.28 -21.86
C GLY A 468 -18.15 14.87 -21.88
N LYS A 469 -18.69 15.10 -20.70
CA LYS A 469 -20.03 15.66 -20.54
C LYS A 469 -20.02 16.83 -19.56
N TRP A 470 -20.72 17.92 -19.92
CA TRP A 470 -21.01 19.01 -19.00
C TRP A 470 -22.21 18.67 -18.13
N GLN A 471 -22.14 18.96 -16.84
CA GLN A 471 -23.25 18.90 -15.91
C GLN A 471 -23.14 19.99 -14.84
N PRO A 472 -24.26 20.45 -14.24
CA PRO A 472 -24.21 21.36 -13.10
C PRO A 472 -23.57 20.67 -11.89
N LEU A 473 -22.83 21.43 -11.10
CA LEU A 473 -22.36 20.96 -9.78
C LEU A 473 -23.56 20.74 -8.86
N LEU A 474 -23.65 19.57 -8.23
CA LEU A 474 -24.60 19.36 -7.14
C LEU A 474 -24.04 20.07 -5.91
N GLU A 475 -24.81 20.95 -5.31
CA GLU A 475 -24.42 21.72 -4.12
C GLU A 475 -25.27 21.34 -2.92
N VAL A 476 -24.65 21.30 -1.75
CA VAL A 476 -25.37 21.17 -0.48
C VAL A 476 -26.15 22.47 -0.28
N SER A 477 -27.48 22.39 -0.16
CA SER A 477 -28.29 23.53 0.20
C SER A 477 -27.89 23.98 1.60
N CYS A 478 -27.21 25.11 1.72
CA CYS A 478 -27.04 25.80 2.98
C CYS A 478 -28.46 26.31 3.36
N SER A 479 -29.14 25.61 4.29
CA SER A 479 -30.27 26.25 4.97
C SER A 479 -29.72 27.47 5.70
N GLU A 480 -30.24 28.66 5.36
CA GLU A 480 -30.00 29.94 6.03
C GLU A 480 -30.22 29.86 7.53
#